data_82971d5edeb750412c2bc6bb4e8f700a
#
_entry.id   82971d5edeb750412c2bc6bb4e8f700a
#
_cell.length_a   1.000
_cell.length_b   1.000
_cell.length_c   1.000
_cell.angle_alpha   90.00
_cell.angle_beta   90.00
_cell.angle_gamma   90.00
#
_symmetry.space_group_name_H-M   'P 1'
#
loop_
_entity.id
_entity.type
_entity.pdbx_description
1 polymer ?
#
loop_
_entity_poly.entity_id
_entity_poly.type
_entity_poly.pdbx_seq_one_letter_code
_entity_poly.pdbx_strand_id
1 'polypeptide(L)'
;SKTGSVTVTSWDVDSTGKVTYTLSGGVAGDTVTLPVIIGSDNYENSTVNVKITLTAKDDQTALTLTGGTTVVYGQTLQLGTTGGNGTGAVTYAVTNGTGEATIDATGKLTPVKVGTVKVKATKAEDANYNAITSAEVEITITRATPTGAPKYTAITTSGKTLADAGLTTVGSTLNPNAGTLVWVDNADNVLPGTTAVAANTTYKWLFTPTDTNYTTLTGSIELYHVSTG
;
A
#
# COMPACT_ATOMS: atom_id res chain seq x y z
N SER A 1 39.33 23.17 -24.30
CA SER A 1 39.97 21.87 -24.03
C SER A 1 39.12 21.05 -23.08
N LYS A 2 39.27 19.74 -23.08
CA LYS A 2 38.58 18.81 -22.20
C LYS A 2 39.49 17.69 -21.74
N THR A 3 39.20 17.11 -20.60
CA THR A 3 39.72 15.81 -20.16
C THR A 3 38.54 14.87 -19.89
N GLY A 4 38.69 13.60 -20.23
CA GLY A 4 37.64 12.60 -20.10
C GLY A 4 36.60 12.64 -21.21
N SER A 5 35.42 12.02 -20.93
CA SER A 5 34.38 11.81 -21.94
C SER A 5 33.29 12.91 -21.94
N VAL A 6 33.39 13.91 -21.05
CA VAL A 6 32.45 15.01 -20.99
C VAL A 6 32.47 15.87 -22.26
N THR A 7 31.32 16.27 -22.75
CA THR A 7 31.19 17.13 -23.94
C THR A 7 30.24 18.28 -23.63
N VAL A 8 30.61 19.52 -24.05
CA VAL A 8 29.72 20.67 -24.04
C VAL A 8 28.87 20.59 -25.31
N THR A 9 27.56 20.54 -25.15
CA THR A 9 26.63 20.52 -26.29
C THR A 9 26.13 21.91 -26.66
N SER A 10 26.09 22.83 -25.69
CA SER A 10 25.83 24.25 -25.92
C SER A 10 26.40 25.10 -24.78
N TRP A 11 26.71 26.34 -25.03
CA TRP A 11 27.06 27.32 -24.02
C TRP A 11 26.80 28.73 -24.53
N ASP A 12 26.53 29.68 -23.63
CA ASP A 12 26.28 31.08 -23.91
C ASP A 12 26.77 31.96 -22.76
N VAL A 13 26.99 33.22 -23.06
CA VAL A 13 27.36 34.23 -22.06
C VAL A 13 26.42 35.43 -22.24
N ASP A 14 25.63 35.74 -21.23
CA ASP A 14 24.72 36.88 -21.27
C ASP A 14 25.44 38.23 -21.06
N SER A 15 24.69 39.35 -21.24
CA SER A 15 25.23 40.70 -21.11
C SER A 15 25.71 41.04 -19.68
N THR A 16 25.40 40.19 -18.68
CA THR A 16 25.87 40.36 -17.29
C THR A 16 27.14 39.55 -17.00
N GLY A 17 27.64 38.81 -17.98
CA GLY A 17 28.79 37.91 -17.85
C GLY A 17 28.45 36.53 -17.26
N LYS A 18 27.17 36.21 -17.08
CA LYS A 18 26.73 34.84 -16.64
C LYS A 18 26.93 33.83 -17.76
N VAL A 19 27.72 32.81 -17.48
CA VAL A 19 27.96 31.69 -18.39
C VAL A 19 26.90 30.61 -18.13
N THR A 20 26.18 30.25 -19.17
CA THR A 20 25.24 29.09 -19.19
C THR A 20 25.79 28.01 -20.12
N TYR A 21 25.63 26.73 -19.76
CA TYR A 21 26.16 25.62 -20.56
C TYR A 21 25.31 24.36 -20.37
N THR A 22 25.38 23.49 -21.39
CA THR A 22 24.81 22.15 -21.31
C THR A 22 25.94 21.13 -21.54
N LEU A 23 26.01 20.12 -20.68
CA LEU A 23 26.99 19.03 -20.77
C LEU A 23 26.31 17.73 -21.14
N SER A 24 27.05 16.85 -21.82
CA SER A 24 26.62 15.48 -22.14
C SER A 24 27.78 14.53 -21.85
N GLY A 25 27.45 13.36 -21.27
CA GLY A 25 28.45 12.36 -20.88
C GLY A 25 29.34 12.84 -19.74
N GLY A 26 30.42 12.11 -19.51
CA GLY A 26 31.43 12.41 -18.50
C GLY A 26 31.27 11.63 -17.21
N VAL A 27 32.32 11.60 -16.42
CA VAL A 27 32.42 11.02 -15.09
C VAL A 27 33.03 12.04 -14.12
N ALA A 28 32.90 11.80 -12.85
CA ALA A 28 33.49 12.67 -11.83
C ALA A 28 35.02 12.83 -12.07
N GLY A 29 35.49 14.05 -11.98
CA GLY A 29 36.88 14.41 -12.27
C GLY A 29 37.13 14.88 -13.72
N ASP A 30 36.23 14.61 -14.65
CA ASP A 30 36.30 15.16 -16.00
C ASP A 30 36.22 16.69 -15.97
N THR A 31 36.95 17.34 -16.88
CA THR A 31 36.99 18.79 -16.98
C THR A 31 36.73 19.30 -18.38
N VAL A 32 36.06 20.43 -18.50
CA VAL A 32 35.91 21.20 -19.73
C VAL A 32 36.36 22.62 -19.48
N THR A 33 37.08 23.19 -20.45
CA THR A 33 37.45 24.61 -20.42
C THR A 33 36.79 25.33 -21.59
N LEU A 34 36.01 26.36 -21.26
CA LEU A 34 35.34 27.22 -22.24
C LEU A 34 36.13 28.53 -22.35
N PRO A 35 36.64 28.86 -23.55
CA PRO A 35 37.28 30.17 -23.76
C PRO A 35 36.17 31.24 -23.96
N VAL A 36 36.06 32.18 -23.05
CA VAL A 36 35.20 33.35 -23.15
C VAL A 36 36.03 34.54 -23.60
N ILE A 37 35.70 35.11 -24.76
CA ILE A 37 36.39 36.29 -25.31
C ILE A 37 35.69 37.55 -24.84
N ILE A 38 36.42 38.41 -24.15
CA ILE A 38 35.94 39.71 -23.73
C ILE A 38 36.55 40.74 -24.67
N GLY A 39 35.72 41.39 -25.46
CA GLY A 39 36.14 42.41 -26.42
C GLY A 39 35.62 43.79 -26.07
N SER A 40 36.32 44.84 -26.55
CA SER A 40 35.90 46.23 -26.47
C SER A 40 36.39 46.95 -27.71
N ASP A 41 35.60 47.91 -28.21
CA ASP A 41 35.87 48.62 -29.47
C ASP A 41 37.25 49.36 -29.50
N ASN A 42 37.83 49.62 -28.35
CA ASN A 42 39.09 50.40 -28.24
C ASN A 42 40.25 49.66 -27.58
N TYR A 43 40.10 48.32 -27.31
CA TYR A 43 41.12 47.51 -26.66
C TYR A 43 41.24 46.14 -27.32
N GLU A 44 42.38 45.50 -27.19
CA GLU A 44 42.59 44.15 -27.63
C GLU A 44 41.69 43.17 -26.86
N ASN A 45 41.17 42.14 -27.58
CA ASN A 45 40.36 41.09 -26.97
C ASN A 45 41.17 40.31 -25.94
N SER A 46 40.59 40.07 -24.79
CA SER A 46 41.11 39.19 -23.76
C SER A 46 40.33 37.89 -23.70
N THR A 47 41.01 36.76 -23.45
CA THR A 47 40.40 35.45 -23.32
C THR A 47 40.41 35.02 -21.86
N VAL A 48 39.23 34.77 -21.29
CA VAL A 48 39.04 34.16 -19.96
C VAL A 48 38.67 32.68 -20.13
N ASN A 49 39.45 31.81 -19.54
CA ASN A 49 39.16 30.37 -19.56
C ASN A 49 38.31 29.92 -18.37
N VAL A 50 37.06 29.62 -18.60
CA VAL A 50 36.15 29.08 -17.57
C VAL A 50 36.32 27.57 -17.51
N LYS A 51 36.90 27.09 -16.40
CA LYS A 51 37.08 25.65 -16.17
C LYS A 51 35.88 25.08 -15.40
N ILE A 52 35.23 24.08 -15.97
CA ILE A 52 34.14 23.32 -15.37
C ILE A 52 34.70 21.94 -15.01
N THR A 53 34.49 21.50 -13.78
CA THR A 53 34.87 20.17 -13.31
C THR A 53 33.61 19.42 -12.89
N LEU A 54 33.43 18.19 -13.39
CA LEU A 54 32.34 17.32 -12.94
C LEU A 54 32.69 16.76 -11.56
N THR A 55 31.77 16.92 -10.62
CA THR A 55 31.87 16.30 -9.29
C THR A 55 31.00 15.04 -9.24
N ALA A 56 31.38 14.09 -8.39
CA ALA A 56 30.51 12.94 -8.10
C ALA A 56 29.23 13.42 -7.40
N LYS A 57 28.14 12.69 -7.60
CA LYS A 57 26.96 12.86 -6.77
C LYS A 57 27.24 12.31 -5.38
N ASP A 58 26.68 12.95 -4.37
CA ASP A 58 26.75 12.47 -3.00
C ASP A 58 25.73 11.31 -2.78
N ASP A 59 25.99 10.49 -1.79
CA ASP A 59 25.03 9.50 -1.35
C ASP A 59 23.96 10.18 -0.47
N GLN A 60 22.70 9.76 -0.64
CA GLN A 60 21.62 10.22 0.21
C GLN A 60 21.72 9.59 1.61
N THR A 61 21.23 10.27 2.64
CA THR A 61 21.01 9.66 3.95
C THR A 61 20.03 8.50 3.83
N ALA A 62 20.12 7.54 4.76
CA ALA A 62 19.28 6.35 4.74
C ALA A 62 17.80 6.68 4.57
N LEU A 63 17.14 6.02 3.62
CA LEU A 63 15.71 6.12 3.39
C LEU A 63 15.00 5.06 4.22
N THR A 64 14.01 5.46 5.01
CA THR A 64 13.23 4.57 5.87
C THR A 64 11.76 4.64 5.49
N LEU A 65 11.14 3.46 5.32
CA LEU A 65 9.70 3.34 5.12
C LEU A 65 8.97 3.63 6.43
N THR A 66 7.89 4.40 6.37
CA THR A 66 7.03 4.75 7.52
C THR A 66 5.59 4.35 7.24
N GLY A 67 4.78 4.28 8.29
CA GLY A 67 3.40 3.81 8.26
C GLY A 67 3.26 2.59 9.17
N GLY A 68 2.20 1.85 9.03
CA GLY A 68 1.99 0.62 9.81
C GLY A 68 2.63 -0.61 9.15
N THR A 69 2.68 -1.71 9.91
CA THR A 69 3.11 -3.03 9.43
C THR A 69 1.95 -4.04 9.38
N THR A 70 0.72 -3.57 9.63
CA THR A 70 -0.47 -4.42 9.64
C THR A 70 -1.64 -3.68 9.00
N VAL A 71 -2.44 -4.39 8.21
CA VAL A 71 -3.67 -3.88 7.61
C VAL A 71 -4.72 -4.98 7.57
N VAL A 72 -5.99 -4.61 7.78
CA VAL A 72 -7.12 -5.54 7.64
C VAL A 72 -7.54 -5.62 6.19
N TYR A 73 -7.88 -6.81 5.69
CA TYR A 73 -8.44 -6.99 4.36
C TYR A 73 -9.67 -6.08 4.15
N GLY A 74 -9.76 -5.46 2.97
CA GLY A 74 -10.80 -4.47 2.67
C GLY A 74 -10.53 -3.04 3.18
N GLN A 75 -9.45 -2.83 3.97
CA GLN A 75 -8.93 -1.53 4.34
C GLN A 75 -7.69 -1.18 3.52
N THR A 76 -7.23 0.06 3.57
CA THR A 76 -5.98 0.48 2.94
C THR A 76 -4.97 0.94 3.99
N LEU A 77 -3.68 0.83 3.68
CA LEU A 77 -2.58 1.31 4.53
C LEU A 77 -1.80 2.38 3.78
N GLN A 78 -1.74 3.59 4.36
CA GLN A 78 -0.90 4.65 3.83
C GLN A 78 0.53 4.49 4.34
N LEU A 79 1.47 4.30 3.43
CA LEU A 79 2.90 4.29 3.68
C LEU A 79 3.51 5.63 3.26
N GLY A 80 4.61 5.98 3.89
CA GLY A 80 5.41 7.14 3.59
C GLY A 80 6.90 6.83 3.73
N THR A 81 7.74 7.84 3.61
CA THR A 81 9.19 7.71 3.83
C THR A 81 9.73 8.86 4.66
N THR A 82 10.83 8.59 5.36
CA THR A 82 11.69 9.59 6.00
C THR A 82 13.13 9.38 5.56
N GLY A 83 13.95 10.44 5.62
CA GLY A 83 15.33 10.41 5.13
C GLY A 83 15.42 10.69 3.63
N GLY A 84 16.61 10.49 3.09
CA GLY A 84 16.97 10.93 1.75
C GLY A 84 17.10 12.46 1.64
N ASN A 85 18.17 12.95 0.98
CA ASN A 85 18.47 14.39 0.93
C ASN A 85 17.99 15.05 -0.36
N GLY A 86 17.97 14.34 -1.46
CA GLY A 86 17.69 14.88 -2.77
C GLY A 86 16.24 15.27 -3.01
N THR A 87 15.97 15.84 -4.18
CA THR A 87 14.64 16.22 -4.69
C THR A 87 14.03 15.15 -5.58
N GLY A 88 14.72 14.02 -5.78
CA GLY A 88 14.25 12.92 -6.60
C GLY A 88 12.92 12.35 -6.11
N ALA A 89 12.07 11.92 -7.04
CA ALA A 89 10.76 11.35 -6.73
C ALA A 89 10.89 10.04 -5.94
N VAL A 90 9.95 9.82 -5.02
CA VAL A 90 9.84 8.55 -4.29
C VAL A 90 8.86 7.64 -5.02
N THR A 91 9.26 6.39 -5.20
CA THR A 91 8.43 5.31 -5.74
C THR A 91 8.37 4.16 -4.75
N TYR A 92 7.28 3.39 -4.81
CA TYR A 92 7.05 2.25 -3.94
C TYR A 92 6.93 0.97 -4.77
N ALA A 93 7.41 -0.13 -4.21
CA ALA A 93 7.27 -1.45 -4.80
C ALA A 93 6.82 -2.46 -3.75
N VAL A 94 5.85 -3.30 -4.10
CA VAL A 94 5.37 -4.40 -3.27
C VAL A 94 5.76 -5.73 -3.92
N THR A 95 6.21 -6.66 -3.08
CA THR A 95 6.47 -8.06 -3.46
C THR A 95 5.51 -8.94 -2.67
N ASN A 96 4.68 -9.71 -3.36
CA ASN A 96 3.76 -10.64 -2.75
C ASN A 96 4.53 -11.79 -2.07
N GLY A 97 4.04 -12.20 -0.89
CA GLY A 97 4.51 -13.34 -0.12
C GLY A 97 3.42 -14.40 -0.01
N THR A 98 2.99 -14.71 1.21
CA THR A 98 1.80 -15.55 1.45
C THR A 98 0.50 -14.79 1.17
N GLY A 99 0.51 -13.47 1.35
CA GLY A 99 -0.54 -12.53 0.98
C GLY A 99 -0.27 -11.85 -0.36
N GLU A 100 -1.20 -11.00 -0.77
CA GLU A 100 -1.15 -10.26 -2.02
C GLU A 100 -1.70 -8.85 -1.82
N ALA A 101 -1.02 -7.85 -2.39
CA ALA A 101 -1.43 -6.45 -2.34
C ALA A 101 -0.94 -5.68 -3.57
N THR A 102 -1.57 -4.53 -3.83
CA THR A 102 -1.08 -3.51 -4.76
C THR A 102 -0.66 -2.27 -3.99
N ILE A 103 0.26 -1.50 -4.56
CA ILE A 103 0.65 -0.20 -4.01
C ILE A 103 0.66 0.84 -5.12
N ASP A 104 0.15 2.02 -4.85
CA ASP A 104 0.15 3.12 -5.83
C ASP A 104 1.36 4.06 -5.65
N ALA A 105 1.48 5.03 -6.55
CA ALA A 105 2.58 6.00 -6.53
C ALA A 105 2.59 6.91 -5.29
N THR A 106 1.49 7.00 -4.55
CA THR A 106 1.39 7.78 -3.31
C THR A 106 1.75 6.97 -2.07
N GLY A 107 2.06 5.67 -2.22
CA GLY A 107 2.35 4.76 -1.12
C GLY A 107 1.11 4.16 -0.46
N LYS A 108 -0.06 4.26 -1.09
CA LYS A 108 -1.29 3.62 -0.61
C LYS A 108 -1.32 2.15 -0.99
N LEU A 109 -1.19 1.29 0.01
CA LEU A 109 -1.25 -0.16 -0.14
C LEU A 109 -2.69 -0.64 0.00
N THR A 110 -3.14 -1.45 -0.98
CA THR A 110 -4.48 -2.06 -1.02
C THR A 110 -4.35 -3.57 -1.00
N PRO A 111 -4.81 -4.25 0.07
CA PRO A 111 -4.84 -5.70 0.17
C PRO A 111 -5.69 -6.37 -0.91
N VAL A 112 -5.20 -7.51 -1.45
CA VAL A 112 -5.93 -8.38 -2.38
C VAL A 112 -6.18 -9.75 -1.74
N LYS A 113 -5.23 -10.23 -0.90
CA LYS A 113 -5.32 -11.52 -0.22
C LYS A 113 -4.61 -11.44 1.14
N VAL A 114 -5.18 -12.08 2.16
CA VAL A 114 -4.57 -12.19 3.49
C VAL A 114 -3.24 -12.94 3.47
N GLY A 115 -2.34 -12.56 4.37
CA GLY A 115 -0.99 -13.10 4.48
C GLY A 115 0.05 -11.99 4.60
N THR A 116 1.28 -12.23 4.17
CA THR A 116 2.36 -11.24 4.26
C THR A 116 2.80 -10.76 2.88
N VAL A 117 3.17 -9.49 2.78
CA VAL A 117 3.80 -8.88 1.62
C VAL A 117 5.03 -8.08 2.09
N LYS A 118 5.97 -7.81 1.20
CA LYS A 118 7.13 -6.96 1.48
C LYS A 118 7.07 -5.70 0.65
N VAL A 119 7.37 -4.56 1.26
CA VAL A 119 7.37 -3.25 0.59
C VAL A 119 8.72 -2.59 0.76
N LYS A 120 9.18 -1.92 -0.28
CA LYS A 120 10.33 -1.01 -0.27
C LYS A 120 10.01 0.27 -1.01
N ALA A 121 10.71 1.34 -0.67
CA ALA A 121 10.64 2.62 -1.36
C ALA A 121 11.99 2.95 -1.97
N THR A 122 11.99 3.60 -3.13
CA THR A 122 13.19 4.12 -3.78
C THR A 122 13.01 5.60 -4.03
N LYS A 123 13.96 6.40 -3.55
CA LYS A 123 14.09 7.80 -3.90
C LYS A 123 15.06 7.94 -5.06
N ALA A 124 14.58 8.51 -6.15
CA ALA A 124 15.38 8.66 -7.36
C ALA A 124 16.59 9.57 -7.13
N GLU A 125 17.56 9.43 -7.99
CA GLU A 125 18.69 10.37 -8.08
C GLU A 125 18.20 11.76 -8.55
N ASP A 126 19.00 12.77 -8.25
CA ASP A 126 18.86 14.12 -8.81
C ASP A 126 20.23 14.67 -9.27
N ALA A 127 20.35 15.98 -9.42
CA ALA A 127 21.59 16.60 -9.87
C ALA A 127 22.77 16.39 -8.88
N ASN A 128 22.48 16.27 -7.58
CA ASN A 128 23.49 16.28 -6.51
C ASN A 128 23.62 14.94 -5.78
N TYR A 129 22.61 14.08 -5.86
CA TYR A 129 22.53 12.85 -5.06
C TYR A 129 22.26 11.61 -5.92
N ASN A 130 22.87 10.50 -5.54
CA ASN A 130 22.58 9.17 -6.07
C ASN A 130 21.19 8.70 -5.62
N ALA A 131 20.60 7.74 -6.35
CA ALA A 131 19.38 7.08 -5.90
C ALA A 131 19.62 6.25 -4.63
N ILE A 132 18.59 6.13 -3.77
CA ILE A 132 18.63 5.28 -2.58
C ILE A 132 17.35 4.46 -2.46
N THR A 133 17.48 3.22 -1.98
CA THR A 133 16.36 2.32 -1.71
C THR A 133 16.34 1.97 -0.22
N SER A 134 15.16 1.97 0.38
CA SER A 134 14.95 1.56 1.77
C SER A 134 15.19 0.07 1.98
N ALA A 135 15.36 -0.34 3.23
CA ALA A 135 15.15 -1.74 3.61
C ALA A 135 13.73 -2.19 3.26
N GLU A 136 13.55 -3.48 3.00
CA GLU A 136 12.24 -4.09 2.87
C GLU A 136 11.55 -4.17 4.22
N VAL A 137 10.25 -3.82 4.26
CA VAL A 137 9.39 -3.94 5.44
C VAL A 137 8.31 -4.97 5.15
N GLU A 138 8.16 -5.95 6.02
CA GLU A 138 7.08 -6.92 5.94
C GLU A 138 5.78 -6.32 6.50
N ILE A 139 4.69 -6.47 5.74
CA ILE A 139 3.35 -6.02 6.11
C ILE A 139 2.45 -7.24 6.18
N THR A 140 1.75 -7.39 7.30
CA THR A 140 0.78 -8.45 7.54
C THR A 140 -0.62 -7.97 7.17
N ILE A 141 -1.29 -8.70 6.27
CA ILE A 141 -2.68 -8.50 5.91
C ILE A 141 -3.51 -9.48 6.73
N THR A 142 -4.31 -8.96 7.65
CA THR A 142 -5.19 -9.78 8.52
C THR A 142 -6.57 -9.94 7.92
N ARG A 143 -7.27 -11.00 8.34
CA ARG A 143 -8.66 -11.24 7.91
C ARG A 143 -9.60 -10.15 8.39
N ALA A 144 -10.57 -9.81 7.55
CA ALA A 144 -11.71 -9.00 7.95
C ALA A 144 -12.76 -9.85 8.66
N THR A 145 -13.59 -9.22 9.48
CA THR A 145 -14.77 -9.87 10.05
C THR A 145 -15.99 -9.53 9.19
N PRO A 146 -16.80 -10.52 8.80
CA PRO A 146 -18.07 -10.25 8.13
C PRO A 146 -18.98 -9.38 9.00
N THR A 147 -19.94 -8.71 8.37
CA THR A 147 -20.93 -7.88 9.06
C THR A 147 -22.34 -8.39 8.76
N GLY A 148 -23.33 -7.89 9.51
CA GLY A 148 -24.73 -8.19 9.29
C GLY A 148 -25.24 -9.42 10.05
N ALA A 149 -26.40 -9.89 9.65
CA ALA A 149 -27.09 -11.02 10.27
C ALA A 149 -27.80 -11.89 9.23
N PRO A 150 -28.01 -13.19 9.52
CA PRO A 150 -28.75 -14.09 8.65
C PRO A 150 -30.23 -13.72 8.61
N LYS A 151 -30.91 -14.18 7.58
CA LYS A 151 -32.38 -14.19 7.54
C LYS A 151 -32.90 -15.48 8.16
N TYR A 152 -33.98 -15.37 8.89
CA TYR A 152 -34.70 -16.48 9.51
C TYR A 152 -36.18 -16.18 9.60
N THR A 153 -36.99 -17.20 9.93
CA THR A 153 -38.43 -17.08 10.24
C THR A 153 -38.62 -17.30 11.73
N ALA A 154 -39.25 -16.36 12.39
CA ALA A 154 -39.63 -16.52 13.80
C ALA A 154 -40.65 -17.66 13.97
N ILE A 155 -40.51 -18.41 15.05
CA ILE A 155 -41.42 -19.52 15.39
C ILE A 155 -42.51 -18.99 16.33
N THR A 156 -43.75 -19.27 16.01
CA THR A 156 -44.92 -18.76 16.75
C THR A 156 -45.69 -19.82 17.47
N THR A 157 -45.33 -21.10 17.24
CA THR A 157 -46.04 -22.27 17.83
C THR A 157 -45.05 -23.25 18.38
N SER A 158 -45.42 -24.00 19.43
CA SER A 158 -44.63 -25.09 20.00
C SER A 158 -44.50 -26.29 19.03
N GLY A 159 -43.56 -27.21 19.29
CA GLY A 159 -43.34 -28.43 18.51
C GLY A 159 -42.56 -28.22 17.19
N LYS A 160 -41.98 -27.07 16.99
CA LYS A 160 -41.15 -26.75 15.86
C LYS A 160 -39.67 -27.08 16.09
N THR A 161 -38.90 -27.18 15.00
CA THR A 161 -37.47 -27.50 14.99
C THR A 161 -36.65 -26.35 14.39
N LEU A 162 -35.32 -26.46 14.47
CA LEU A 162 -34.41 -25.47 13.86
C LEU A 162 -34.58 -25.41 12.33
N ALA A 163 -35.00 -26.48 11.68
CA ALA A 163 -35.29 -26.47 10.24
C ALA A 163 -36.49 -25.58 9.90
N ASP A 164 -37.49 -25.48 10.79
CA ASP A 164 -38.67 -24.62 10.58
C ASP A 164 -38.32 -23.10 10.62
N ALA A 165 -37.22 -22.76 11.27
CA ALA A 165 -36.73 -21.38 11.30
C ALA A 165 -36.11 -20.93 9.97
N GLY A 166 -35.78 -21.85 9.05
CA GLY A 166 -35.35 -21.54 7.69
C GLY A 166 -34.14 -20.59 7.63
N LEU A 167 -33.12 -20.82 8.48
CA LEU A 167 -31.91 -20.01 8.53
C LEU A 167 -31.23 -19.96 7.16
N THR A 168 -31.03 -18.76 6.61
CA THR A 168 -30.48 -18.60 5.23
C THR A 168 -29.65 -17.33 5.07
N THR A 169 -28.70 -17.39 4.12
CA THR A 169 -27.95 -16.22 3.64
C THR A 169 -28.73 -15.43 2.58
N VAL A 170 -29.70 -16.03 1.92
CA VAL A 170 -30.52 -15.41 0.87
C VAL A 170 -31.44 -14.36 1.46
N GLY A 171 -31.30 -13.11 1.03
CA GLY A 171 -32.03 -11.96 1.57
C GLY A 171 -31.63 -11.59 3.00
N SER A 172 -30.46 -12.04 3.47
CA SER A 172 -29.82 -11.61 4.71
C SER A 172 -29.12 -10.25 4.53
N THR A 173 -28.65 -9.67 5.64
CA THR A 173 -27.77 -8.50 5.63
C THR A 173 -26.28 -8.87 5.74
N LEU A 174 -25.97 -10.18 5.71
CA LEU A 174 -24.56 -10.64 5.76
C LEU A 174 -23.74 -10.06 4.62
N ASN A 175 -22.54 -9.60 4.93
CA ASN A 175 -21.58 -9.10 3.96
C ASN A 175 -20.15 -9.54 4.34
N PRO A 176 -19.46 -10.41 3.56
CA PRO A 176 -20.01 -11.12 2.38
C PRO A 176 -21.14 -12.06 2.78
N ASN A 177 -22.02 -12.40 1.84
CA ASN A 177 -23.16 -13.32 2.08
C ASN A 177 -22.95 -14.73 1.51
N ALA A 178 -21.90 -14.94 0.70
CA ALA A 178 -21.54 -16.25 0.18
C ALA A 178 -20.80 -17.05 1.25
N GLY A 179 -21.33 -18.19 1.65
CA GLY A 179 -20.75 -19.03 2.68
C GLY A 179 -21.71 -20.09 3.21
N THR A 180 -21.24 -20.82 4.21
CA THR A 180 -22.03 -21.82 4.94
C THR A 180 -22.59 -21.23 6.21
N LEU A 181 -23.87 -21.41 6.44
CA LEU A 181 -24.59 -20.90 7.61
C LEU A 181 -25.27 -22.08 8.31
N VAL A 182 -24.97 -22.28 9.59
CA VAL A 182 -25.48 -23.42 10.39
C VAL A 182 -25.86 -22.96 11.79
N TRP A 183 -26.78 -23.71 12.44
CA TRP A 183 -27.00 -23.64 13.88
C TRP A 183 -25.89 -24.41 14.59
N VAL A 184 -25.43 -23.89 15.71
CA VAL A 184 -24.38 -24.49 16.53
C VAL A 184 -24.68 -24.42 18.01
N ASP A 185 -24.08 -25.30 18.80
CA ASP A 185 -24.07 -25.20 20.26
C ASP A 185 -23.03 -24.19 20.76
N ASN A 186 -22.86 -24.05 22.05
CA ASN A 186 -21.90 -23.11 22.66
C ASN A 186 -20.44 -23.50 22.40
N ALA A 187 -20.17 -24.73 21.98
CA ALA A 187 -18.85 -25.24 21.60
C ALA A 187 -18.63 -25.23 20.08
N ASP A 188 -19.51 -24.57 19.32
CA ASP A 188 -19.52 -24.48 17.86
C ASP A 188 -19.75 -25.83 17.12
N ASN A 189 -20.29 -26.84 17.82
CA ASN A 189 -20.72 -28.07 17.14
C ASN A 189 -22.06 -27.84 16.40
N VAL A 190 -22.14 -28.36 15.17
CA VAL A 190 -23.34 -28.18 14.34
C VAL A 190 -24.52 -28.89 14.98
N LEU A 191 -25.62 -28.16 15.16
CA LEU A 191 -26.89 -28.69 15.62
C LEU A 191 -27.70 -29.20 14.39
N PRO A 192 -28.28 -30.42 14.47
CA PRO A 192 -29.13 -30.93 13.39
C PRO A 192 -30.41 -30.11 13.27
N GLY A 193 -30.92 -29.96 12.05
CA GLY A 193 -32.17 -29.27 11.78
C GLY A 193 -33.40 -29.85 12.54
N THR A 194 -33.32 -31.11 12.97
CA THR A 194 -34.33 -31.80 13.78
C THR A 194 -34.32 -31.40 15.26
N THR A 195 -33.36 -30.58 15.70
CA THR A 195 -33.31 -30.10 17.09
C THR A 195 -34.56 -29.29 17.42
N ALA A 196 -35.28 -29.70 18.48
CA ALA A 196 -36.51 -29.03 18.93
C ALA A 196 -36.21 -27.60 19.41
N VAL A 197 -37.10 -26.69 19.07
CA VAL A 197 -37.01 -25.28 19.53
C VAL A 197 -37.84 -25.12 20.81
N ALA A 198 -37.17 -24.73 21.90
CA ALA A 198 -37.78 -24.40 23.16
C ALA A 198 -38.18 -22.91 23.23
N ALA A 199 -39.25 -22.63 23.96
CA ALA A 199 -39.69 -21.24 24.21
C ALA A 199 -38.65 -20.49 25.03
N ASN A 200 -38.51 -19.18 24.75
CA ASN A 200 -37.62 -18.23 25.46
C ASN A 200 -36.17 -18.71 25.55
N THR A 201 -35.72 -19.38 24.47
CA THR A 201 -34.35 -19.94 24.36
C THR A 201 -33.67 -19.33 23.15
N THR A 202 -32.42 -18.89 23.34
CA THR A 202 -31.57 -18.40 22.24
C THR A 202 -30.79 -19.53 21.61
N TYR A 203 -30.68 -19.49 20.28
CA TYR A 203 -29.92 -20.42 19.47
C TYR A 203 -28.80 -19.67 18.77
N LYS A 204 -27.57 -20.23 18.86
CA LYS A 204 -26.38 -19.67 18.22
C LYS A 204 -26.30 -20.14 16.78
N TRP A 205 -25.94 -19.20 15.90
CA TRP A 205 -25.61 -19.52 14.51
C TRP A 205 -24.14 -19.21 14.23
N LEU A 206 -23.57 -19.89 13.26
CA LEU A 206 -22.22 -19.73 12.75
C LEU A 206 -22.28 -19.54 11.23
N PHE A 207 -21.73 -18.44 10.76
CA PHE A 207 -21.50 -18.17 9.35
C PHE A 207 -20.02 -18.31 9.03
N THR A 208 -19.70 -19.15 8.02
CA THR A 208 -18.34 -19.33 7.49
C THR A 208 -18.32 -18.86 6.05
N PRO A 209 -17.75 -17.69 5.77
CA PRO A 209 -17.63 -17.18 4.40
C PRO A 209 -16.85 -18.13 3.50
N THR A 210 -17.22 -18.19 2.21
CA THR A 210 -16.42 -18.88 1.18
C THR A 210 -15.10 -18.14 0.91
N ASP A 211 -15.11 -16.81 1.03
CA ASP A 211 -13.90 -15.99 0.90
C ASP A 211 -13.02 -16.14 2.15
N THR A 212 -11.86 -16.76 1.99
CA THR A 212 -10.89 -17.04 3.06
C THR A 212 -10.21 -15.76 3.60
N ASN A 213 -10.45 -14.60 2.98
CA ASN A 213 -10.01 -13.31 3.48
C ASN A 213 -10.84 -12.81 4.68
N TYR A 214 -11.90 -13.53 5.03
CA TYR A 214 -12.75 -13.23 6.17
C TYR A 214 -12.62 -14.30 7.27
N THR A 215 -12.90 -13.88 8.50
CA THR A 215 -13.12 -14.78 9.64
C THR A 215 -14.53 -15.34 9.61
N THR A 216 -14.85 -16.26 10.49
CA THR A 216 -16.24 -16.63 10.77
C THR A 216 -16.97 -15.52 11.52
N LEU A 217 -18.31 -15.52 11.43
CA LEU A 217 -19.20 -14.62 12.20
C LEU A 217 -20.21 -15.47 12.95
N THR A 218 -20.45 -15.13 14.21
CA THR A 218 -21.48 -15.79 15.04
C THR A 218 -22.46 -14.79 15.61
N GLY A 219 -23.64 -15.25 15.94
CA GLY A 219 -24.64 -14.50 16.67
C GLY A 219 -25.67 -15.42 17.29
N SER A 220 -26.62 -14.89 18.03
CA SER A 220 -27.66 -15.65 18.71
C SER A 220 -29.04 -15.04 18.45
N ILE A 221 -30.03 -15.90 18.34
CA ILE A 221 -31.42 -15.52 18.05
C ILE A 221 -32.35 -16.26 19.00
N GLU A 222 -33.28 -15.56 19.62
CA GLU A 222 -34.45 -16.15 20.28
C GLU A 222 -35.50 -16.44 19.21
N LEU A 223 -35.71 -17.74 18.88
CA LEU A 223 -36.56 -18.16 17.78
C LEU A 223 -38.04 -18.20 18.15
N TYR A 224 -38.37 -18.55 19.39
CA TYR A 224 -39.74 -18.74 19.89
C TYR A 224 -39.91 -18.00 21.20
N HIS A 225 -40.61 -16.85 21.15
CA HIS A 225 -40.91 -16.07 22.31
C HIS A 225 -42.31 -16.36 22.82
N VAL A 226 -42.46 -16.64 24.10
CA VAL A 226 -43.74 -16.79 24.82
C VAL A 226 -43.78 -15.81 25.98
N SER A 227 -44.74 -14.88 25.94
CA SER A 227 -44.93 -13.93 27.06
C SER A 227 -45.34 -14.71 28.30
N THR A 228 -44.59 -14.57 29.36
CA THR A 228 -45.01 -14.97 30.71
C THR A 228 -45.94 -13.86 31.25
N GLY A 229 -47.26 -14.11 31.23
CA GLY A 229 -48.27 -13.22 31.78
C GLY A 229 -48.19 -13.04 33.29
#